data_aad2ffbb080670239dc28cbe86420e22
#
_entry.id   aad2ffbb080670239dc28cbe86420e22
#
_cell.length_a   1.000
_cell.length_b   1.000
_cell.length_c   1.000
_cell.angle_alpha   90.00
_cell.angle_beta   90.00
_cell.angle_gamma   90.00
#
_symmetry.space_group_name_H-M   'P 1'
#
loop_
_entity.id
_entity.type
_entity.pdbx_description
1 polymer ?
#
loop_
_entity_poly.entity_id
_entity_poly.type
_entity_poly.pdbx_seq_one_letter_code
_entity_poly.pdbx_strand_id
1 'polypeptide(L)'
;MLQAIEDIAFLPAAKSDSLLKASEAWIDSVGISEVIGVDKFINHIETSEQKIFANYGQIADAGISILKSYGVFVFSEDLLPNLFEKQYVFSSLSVEQDLKLINFLHEFCNRVNNSEILSILSNTPFILDENGNASKPSQMFFPSDYKSENELAEEVIMMAQTIYDYYKKQSESIEWFQKLGVQELDESSYVEDLFKHPNVVTEENAVVYGRFLFKCYQKGNHFESISDSNLTNFPILTKEGR
;
A
#
# COMPACT_ATOMS: atom_id res chain seq x y z
N MET A 1 -18.72 24.12 34.71
CA MET A 1 -18.49 22.68 35.03
C MET A 1 -17.63 21.97 33.96
N LEU A 2 -17.78 22.25 32.69
CA LEU A 2 -16.96 21.66 31.60
C LEU A 2 -15.47 22.05 31.70
N GLN A 3 -15.13 23.32 31.97
CA GLN A 3 -13.74 23.79 32.12
C GLN A 3 -12.95 23.08 33.23
N ALA A 4 -13.60 22.57 34.25
CA ALA A 4 -12.92 21.88 35.35
C ALA A 4 -12.44 20.47 34.98
N ILE A 5 -12.99 19.85 33.96
CA ILE A 5 -12.64 18.48 33.53
C ILE A 5 -11.44 18.53 32.57
N GLU A 6 -11.30 19.60 31.78
CA GLU A 6 -10.17 19.76 30.83
C GLU A 6 -8.81 19.78 31.53
N ASP A 7 -8.75 20.22 32.79
CA ASP A 7 -7.54 20.30 33.59
C ASP A 7 -7.22 19.02 34.40
N ILE A 8 -8.15 18.06 34.42
CA ILE A 8 -7.97 16.80 35.15
C ILE A 8 -7.31 15.77 34.23
N ALA A 9 -6.22 15.17 34.68
CA ALA A 9 -5.62 14.03 34.04
C ALA A 9 -6.40 12.75 34.40
N PHE A 10 -7.06 12.13 33.44
CA PHE A 10 -7.92 10.95 33.66
C PHE A 10 -7.78 9.87 32.57
N LEU A 11 -7.13 10.16 31.46
CA LEU A 11 -6.92 9.19 30.39
C LEU A 11 -5.62 8.44 30.58
N PRO A 12 -5.61 7.10 30.64
CA PRO A 12 -4.36 6.34 30.77
C PRO A 12 -3.53 6.46 29.48
N ALA A 13 -2.25 6.71 29.62
CA ALA A 13 -1.31 6.70 28.50
C ALA A 13 -1.06 5.27 28.02
N ALA A 14 -0.88 5.06 26.71
CA ALA A 14 -0.70 3.74 26.12
C ALA A 14 0.62 3.03 26.54
N LYS A 15 1.65 3.79 26.91
CA LYS A 15 3.00 3.28 27.20
C LYS A 15 3.53 3.61 28.57
N SER A 16 2.74 4.18 29.44
CA SER A 16 3.16 4.53 30.80
C SER A 16 2.00 4.47 31.78
N ASP A 17 2.30 4.37 33.06
CA ASP A 17 1.29 4.41 34.14
C ASP A 17 0.77 5.84 34.42
N SER A 18 1.11 6.80 33.54
CA SER A 18 0.67 8.18 33.72
C SER A 18 -0.75 8.39 33.21
N LEU A 19 -1.44 9.36 33.80
CA LEU A 19 -2.71 9.85 33.31
C LEU A 19 -2.49 11.13 32.50
N LEU A 20 -3.27 11.30 31.44
CA LEU A 20 -3.21 12.43 30.52
C LEU A 20 -4.42 13.32 30.70
N LYS A 21 -4.23 14.62 30.49
CA LYS A 21 -5.34 15.56 30.26
C LYS A 21 -5.95 15.32 28.89
N ALA A 22 -7.22 15.67 28.72
CA ALA A 22 -7.90 15.57 27.45
C ALA A 22 -7.16 16.31 26.31
N SER A 23 -6.67 17.52 26.58
CA SER A 23 -5.93 18.36 25.63
C SER A 23 -4.55 17.80 25.21
N GLU A 24 -4.03 16.83 25.96
CA GLU A 24 -2.73 16.19 25.71
C GLU A 24 -2.86 14.84 24.99
N ALA A 25 -4.08 14.36 24.80
CA ALA A 25 -4.34 12.98 24.39
C ALA A 25 -4.79 12.86 22.93
N TRP A 26 -4.30 11.79 22.29
CA TRP A 26 -4.77 11.27 21.01
C TRP A 26 -5.48 9.93 21.21
N ILE A 27 -6.54 9.70 20.46
CA ILE A 27 -7.26 8.43 20.42
C ILE A 27 -7.42 7.98 18.98
N ASP A 28 -7.16 6.71 18.71
CA ASP A 28 -7.45 6.07 17.42
C ASP A 28 -8.88 5.51 17.44
N SER A 29 -9.81 6.20 16.79
CA SER A 29 -11.21 5.74 16.67
C SER A 29 -11.43 4.78 15.50
N VAL A 30 -10.42 4.61 14.67
CA VAL A 30 -10.50 3.79 13.43
C VAL A 30 -9.96 2.38 13.65
N GLY A 31 -9.07 2.21 14.64
CA GLY A 31 -8.43 0.93 14.96
C GLY A 31 -7.19 0.64 14.12
N ILE A 32 -6.68 1.61 13.36
CA ILE A 32 -5.50 1.41 12.52
C ILE A 32 -4.25 1.12 13.35
N SER A 33 -4.16 1.65 14.57
CA SER A 33 -3.05 1.41 15.49
C SER A 33 -2.93 -0.06 15.91
N GLU A 34 -4.04 -0.80 15.96
CA GLU A 34 -4.05 -2.24 16.23
C GLU A 34 -3.51 -3.04 15.04
N VAL A 35 -3.65 -2.51 13.84
CA VAL A 35 -3.27 -3.14 12.58
C VAL A 35 -1.78 -2.94 12.30
N ILE A 36 -1.31 -1.68 12.27
CA ILE A 36 0.09 -1.35 11.94
C ILE A 36 1.03 -1.43 13.14
N GLY A 37 0.49 -1.52 14.34
CA GLY A 37 1.20 -1.47 15.60
C GLY A 37 1.19 -0.07 16.23
N VAL A 38 0.93 -0.04 17.55
CA VAL A 38 0.82 1.20 18.34
C VAL A 38 2.07 2.08 18.21
N ASP A 39 3.26 1.48 18.17
CA ASP A 39 4.51 2.23 18.07
C ASP A 39 4.66 2.98 16.75
N LYS A 40 4.30 2.35 15.63
CA LYS A 40 4.31 3.00 14.31
C LYS A 40 3.27 4.10 14.24
N PHE A 41 2.09 3.86 14.81
CA PHE A 41 1.02 4.85 14.86
C PHE A 41 1.42 6.08 15.70
N ILE A 42 1.99 5.87 16.88
CA ILE A 42 2.48 6.94 17.75
C ILE A 42 3.54 7.78 17.04
N ASN A 43 4.52 7.15 16.40
CA ASN A 43 5.56 7.86 15.66
C ASN A 43 5.00 8.74 14.54
N HIS A 44 3.85 8.36 13.97
CA HIS A 44 3.15 9.18 12.99
C HIS A 44 2.51 10.43 13.60
N ILE A 45 1.84 10.31 14.75
CA ILE A 45 1.10 11.41 15.37
C ILE A 45 1.98 12.32 16.22
N GLU A 46 3.02 11.81 16.90
CA GLU A 46 3.92 12.61 17.76
C GLU A 46 4.69 13.70 17.01
N THR A 47 4.92 13.53 15.71
CA THR A 47 5.64 14.51 14.89
C THR A 47 4.89 15.81 14.69
N SER A 48 3.58 15.87 14.95
CA SER A 48 2.76 17.03 14.59
C SER A 48 2.38 17.95 15.75
N GLU A 49 2.12 17.44 16.98
CA GLU A 49 1.52 18.29 18.03
C GLU A 49 1.95 17.97 19.48
N GLN A 50 2.96 17.16 19.73
CA GLN A 50 3.42 16.77 21.08
C GLN A 50 2.34 16.12 21.99
N LYS A 51 1.30 15.54 21.41
CA LYS A 51 0.26 14.82 22.16
C LYS A 51 0.63 13.36 22.37
N ILE A 52 0.17 12.78 23.46
CA ILE A 52 0.49 11.41 23.84
C ILE A 52 -0.70 10.52 23.52
N PHE A 53 -0.42 9.35 22.94
CA PHE A 53 -1.46 8.38 22.61
C PHE A 53 -2.07 7.79 23.88
N ALA A 54 -3.40 7.89 24.01
CA ALA A 54 -4.15 7.35 25.14
C ALA A 54 -4.63 5.93 24.86
N ASN A 55 -4.47 5.06 25.84
CA ASN A 55 -5.07 3.72 25.83
C ASN A 55 -6.52 3.81 26.33
N TYR A 56 -7.48 3.95 25.41
CA TYR A 56 -8.89 4.09 25.76
C TYR A 56 -9.67 2.77 25.73
N GLY A 57 -9.06 1.68 25.27
CA GLY A 57 -9.75 0.40 25.08
C GLY A 57 -10.91 0.50 24.08
N GLN A 58 -11.94 -0.34 24.26
CA GLN A 58 -13.14 -0.27 23.44
C GLN A 58 -14.12 0.75 24.03
N ILE A 59 -14.24 1.91 23.38
CA ILE A 59 -15.19 2.95 23.75
C ILE A 59 -16.24 3.08 22.64
N ALA A 60 -17.53 3.09 22.98
CA ALA A 60 -18.59 3.32 22.03
C ALA A 60 -18.53 4.74 21.43
N ASP A 61 -19.06 4.95 20.21
CA ASP A 61 -19.05 6.23 19.49
C ASP A 61 -19.52 7.42 20.32
N ALA A 62 -20.52 7.20 21.19
CA ALA A 62 -20.98 8.22 22.13
C ALA A 62 -19.89 8.65 23.11
N GLY A 63 -19.06 7.73 23.58
CA GLY A 63 -17.91 8.00 24.45
C GLY A 63 -16.82 8.78 23.71
N ILE A 64 -16.53 8.42 22.48
CA ILE A 64 -15.58 9.15 21.62
C ILE A 64 -16.03 10.59 21.41
N SER A 65 -17.33 10.80 21.14
CA SER A 65 -17.91 12.14 20.97
C SER A 65 -17.78 12.99 22.24
N ILE A 66 -17.96 12.37 23.41
CA ILE A 66 -17.77 13.03 24.70
C ILE A 66 -16.30 13.42 24.90
N LEU A 67 -15.36 12.50 24.68
CA LEU A 67 -13.94 12.76 24.83
C LEU A 67 -13.47 13.88 23.87
N LYS A 68 -13.96 13.88 22.64
CA LYS A 68 -13.70 14.95 21.66
C LYS A 68 -14.21 16.31 22.16
N SER A 69 -15.36 16.36 22.85
CA SER A 69 -15.90 17.62 23.44
C SER A 69 -15.04 18.16 24.59
N TYR A 70 -14.21 17.32 25.20
CA TYR A 70 -13.23 17.71 26.22
C TYR A 70 -11.83 18.03 25.65
N GLY A 71 -11.68 18.09 24.32
CA GLY A 71 -10.43 18.48 23.67
C GLY A 71 -9.49 17.31 23.37
N VAL A 72 -9.92 16.06 23.53
CA VAL A 72 -9.17 14.91 23.05
C VAL A 72 -9.10 14.95 21.53
N PHE A 73 -7.92 14.80 20.97
CA PHE A 73 -7.80 14.67 19.53
C PHE A 73 -8.14 13.24 19.11
N VAL A 74 -9.08 13.10 18.18
CA VAL A 74 -9.53 11.80 17.68
C VAL A 74 -9.00 11.59 16.28
N PHE A 75 -8.17 10.57 16.10
CA PHE A 75 -7.77 10.12 14.78
C PHE A 75 -8.97 9.40 14.15
N SER A 76 -9.54 9.99 13.12
CA SER A 76 -10.75 9.55 12.43
C SER A 76 -10.46 9.16 10.98
N GLU A 77 -11.44 8.56 10.30
CA GLU A 77 -11.29 8.04 8.92
C GLU A 77 -10.83 9.09 7.91
N ASP A 78 -11.21 10.34 8.07
CA ASP A 78 -10.80 11.46 7.22
C ASP A 78 -9.30 11.78 7.29
N LEU A 79 -8.60 11.28 8.32
CA LEU A 79 -7.15 11.43 8.46
C LEU A 79 -6.34 10.26 7.86
N LEU A 80 -6.99 9.15 7.50
CA LEU A 80 -6.33 7.98 6.91
C LEU A 80 -5.55 8.30 5.62
N PRO A 81 -6.05 9.13 4.67
CA PRO A 81 -5.28 9.49 3.47
C PRO A 81 -3.92 10.09 3.81
N ASN A 82 -3.84 10.96 4.82
CA ASN A 82 -2.58 11.56 5.27
C ASN A 82 -1.61 10.53 5.87
N LEU A 83 -2.15 9.45 6.48
CA LEU A 83 -1.34 8.34 6.96
C LEU A 83 -0.77 7.52 5.78
N PHE A 84 -1.57 7.28 4.74
CA PHE A 84 -1.16 6.51 3.56
C PHE A 84 -0.05 7.19 2.76
N GLU A 85 0.00 8.51 2.73
CA GLU A 85 1.09 9.27 2.12
C GLU A 85 2.44 9.02 2.81
N LYS A 86 2.44 8.62 4.08
CA LYS A 86 3.65 8.33 4.86
C LYS A 86 4.03 6.86 4.72
N GLN A 87 4.59 6.50 3.59
CA GLN A 87 4.91 5.13 3.17
C GLN A 87 5.69 4.29 4.21
N TYR A 88 6.53 4.91 5.04
CA TYR A 88 7.32 4.22 6.07
C TYR A 88 6.44 3.55 7.15
N VAL A 89 5.20 3.98 7.32
CA VAL A 89 4.27 3.40 8.31
C VAL A 89 3.97 1.93 8.01
N PHE A 90 3.95 1.57 6.74
CA PHE A 90 3.67 0.21 6.28
C PHE A 90 4.92 -0.63 6.05
N SER A 91 6.11 -0.07 6.27
CA SER A 91 7.36 -0.82 6.15
C SER A 91 7.50 -1.87 7.25
N SER A 92 8.16 -2.99 6.95
CA SER A 92 8.50 -4.03 7.92
C SER A 92 7.29 -4.62 8.67
N LEU A 93 6.18 -4.84 7.99
CA LEU A 93 5.05 -5.60 8.52
C LEU A 93 5.36 -7.11 8.41
N SER A 94 4.88 -7.88 9.40
CA SER A 94 4.81 -9.33 9.26
C SER A 94 3.66 -9.70 8.31
N VAL A 95 3.67 -10.93 7.78
CA VAL A 95 2.57 -11.43 6.93
C VAL A 95 1.22 -11.33 7.64
N GLU A 96 1.16 -11.62 8.95
CA GLU A 96 -0.09 -11.51 9.73
C GLU A 96 -0.58 -10.06 9.84
N GLN A 97 0.35 -9.11 10.05
CA GLN A 97 0.01 -7.69 10.09
C GLN A 97 -0.44 -7.18 8.72
N ASP A 98 0.22 -7.65 7.65
CA ASP A 98 -0.13 -7.29 6.29
C ASP A 98 -1.54 -7.80 5.91
N LEU A 99 -1.88 -9.03 6.25
CA LEU A 99 -3.24 -9.56 6.06
C LEU A 99 -4.29 -8.75 6.84
N LYS A 100 -4.00 -8.35 8.08
CA LYS A 100 -4.89 -7.47 8.86
C LYS A 100 -5.04 -6.10 8.20
N LEU A 101 -3.94 -5.54 7.70
CA LEU A 101 -3.96 -4.25 7.00
C LEU A 101 -4.76 -4.32 5.71
N ILE A 102 -4.55 -5.33 4.89
CA ILE A 102 -5.28 -5.55 3.64
C ILE A 102 -6.79 -5.66 3.92
N ASN A 103 -7.20 -6.48 4.90
CA ASN A 103 -8.60 -6.60 5.28
C ASN A 103 -9.19 -5.26 5.74
N PHE A 104 -8.48 -4.56 6.61
CA PHE A 104 -8.90 -3.23 7.10
C PHE A 104 -9.09 -2.24 5.94
N LEU A 105 -8.13 -2.15 5.02
CA LEU A 105 -8.18 -1.24 3.88
C LEU A 105 -9.28 -1.62 2.88
N HIS A 106 -9.48 -2.91 2.64
CA HIS A 106 -10.56 -3.41 1.77
C HIS A 106 -11.93 -3.05 2.34
N GLU A 107 -12.19 -3.30 3.64
CA GLU A 107 -13.42 -2.92 4.31
C GLU A 107 -13.63 -1.40 4.32
N PHE A 108 -12.57 -0.64 4.56
CA PHE A 108 -12.60 0.82 4.52
C PHE A 108 -12.98 1.34 3.12
N CYS A 109 -12.34 0.85 2.06
CA CYS A 109 -12.66 1.23 0.69
C CYS A 109 -14.09 0.89 0.30
N ASN A 110 -14.61 -0.25 0.73
CA ASN A 110 -15.99 -0.66 0.46
C ASN A 110 -17.02 0.26 1.15
N ARG A 111 -16.71 0.77 2.35
CA ARG A 111 -17.60 1.74 3.05
C ARG A 111 -17.59 3.11 2.41
N VAL A 112 -16.41 3.62 2.10
CA VAL A 112 -16.23 5.02 1.66
C VAL A 112 -16.49 5.17 0.16
N ASN A 113 -16.25 4.12 -0.64
CA ASN A 113 -16.44 4.08 -2.10
C ASN A 113 -15.88 5.33 -2.83
N ASN A 114 -14.65 5.73 -2.49
CA ASN A 114 -13.99 6.92 -3.02
C ASN A 114 -12.83 6.55 -3.94
N SER A 115 -12.89 6.98 -5.22
CA SER A 115 -11.85 6.71 -6.22
C SER A 115 -10.51 7.38 -5.92
N GLU A 116 -10.51 8.51 -5.20
CA GLU A 116 -9.29 9.20 -4.79
C GLU A 116 -8.49 8.34 -3.80
N ILE A 117 -9.17 7.71 -2.84
CA ILE A 117 -8.55 6.79 -1.89
C ILE A 117 -7.95 5.59 -2.61
N LEU A 118 -8.65 5.01 -3.59
CA LEU A 118 -8.10 3.92 -4.40
C LEU A 118 -6.84 4.35 -5.14
N SER A 119 -6.81 5.57 -5.69
CA SER A 119 -5.64 6.13 -6.36
C SER A 119 -4.45 6.33 -5.41
N ILE A 120 -4.68 6.80 -4.19
CA ILE A 120 -3.64 6.92 -3.16
C ILE A 120 -3.09 5.54 -2.80
N LEU A 121 -3.96 4.58 -2.50
CA LEU A 121 -3.57 3.21 -2.13
C LEU A 121 -2.85 2.47 -3.26
N SER A 122 -3.25 2.67 -4.50
CA SER A 122 -2.58 2.12 -5.70
C SER A 122 -1.08 2.47 -5.74
N ASN A 123 -0.72 3.65 -5.22
CA ASN A 123 0.64 4.18 -5.20
C ASN A 123 1.33 4.09 -3.83
N THR A 124 0.65 3.54 -2.82
CA THR A 124 1.19 3.34 -1.48
C THR A 124 1.76 1.94 -1.34
N PRO A 125 3.04 1.74 -0.97
CA PRO A 125 3.60 0.41 -0.76
C PRO A 125 3.08 -0.17 0.56
N PHE A 126 2.18 -1.15 0.49
CA PHE A 126 1.62 -1.81 1.67
C PHE A 126 1.40 -3.31 1.51
N ILE A 127 1.45 -3.87 0.31
CA ILE A 127 1.31 -5.31 0.07
C ILE A 127 2.69 -5.94 0.02
N LEU A 128 2.91 -7.03 0.77
CA LEU A 128 4.19 -7.74 0.73
C LEU A 128 4.40 -8.42 -0.63
N ASP A 129 5.59 -8.21 -1.19
CA ASP A 129 6.08 -8.93 -2.35
C ASP A 129 6.69 -10.30 -1.97
N GLU A 130 7.14 -11.07 -2.96
CA GLU A 130 7.76 -12.38 -2.76
C GLU A 130 9.07 -12.33 -1.95
N ASN A 131 9.71 -11.16 -1.86
CA ASN A 131 10.91 -10.91 -1.08
C ASN A 131 10.60 -10.41 0.35
N GLY A 132 9.33 -10.23 0.68
CA GLY A 132 8.86 -9.73 1.98
C GLY A 132 8.98 -8.21 2.14
N ASN A 133 9.12 -7.45 1.05
CA ASN A 133 9.10 -6.01 1.08
C ASN A 133 7.70 -5.48 0.78
N ALA A 134 7.32 -4.38 1.42
CA ALA A 134 6.09 -3.70 1.06
C ALA A 134 6.25 -3.02 -0.31
N SER A 135 5.37 -3.35 -1.24
CA SER A 135 5.38 -2.88 -2.63
C SER A 135 4.05 -2.25 -3.03
N LYS A 136 4.09 -1.42 -4.08
CA LYS A 136 2.92 -0.69 -4.57
C LYS A 136 2.02 -1.59 -5.40
N PRO A 137 0.70 -1.64 -5.15
CA PRO A 137 -0.21 -2.44 -5.96
C PRO A 137 -0.13 -2.14 -7.46
N SER A 138 0.06 -0.87 -7.85
CA SER A 138 0.16 -0.46 -9.26
C SER A 138 1.38 -1.01 -10.02
N GLN A 139 2.35 -1.56 -9.30
CA GLN A 139 3.58 -2.13 -9.86
C GLN A 139 3.67 -3.64 -9.63
N MET A 140 2.60 -4.26 -9.13
CA MET A 140 2.60 -5.63 -8.65
C MET A 140 1.80 -6.55 -9.56
N PHE A 141 2.26 -7.79 -9.65
CA PHE A 141 1.56 -8.86 -10.33
C PHE A 141 1.09 -9.93 -9.34
N PHE A 142 0.00 -10.59 -9.68
CA PHE A 142 -0.38 -11.82 -8.98
C PHE A 142 0.66 -12.92 -9.23
N PRO A 143 0.88 -13.83 -8.27
CA PRO A 143 1.73 -15.00 -8.48
C PRO A 143 1.29 -15.78 -9.70
N SER A 144 2.23 -16.07 -10.59
CA SER A 144 1.99 -16.73 -11.86
C SER A 144 3.07 -17.77 -12.13
N ASP A 145 2.68 -18.86 -12.81
CA ASP A 145 3.64 -19.83 -13.36
C ASP A 145 4.27 -19.35 -14.68
N TYR A 146 3.88 -18.16 -15.15
CA TYR A 146 4.47 -17.57 -16.36
C TYR A 146 5.97 -17.34 -16.14
N LYS A 147 6.76 -17.96 -17.00
CA LYS A 147 8.20 -17.71 -17.09
C LYS A 147 8.48 -17.17 -18.46
N SER A 148 9.02 -15.95 -18.51
CA SER A 148 9.55 -15.44 -19.78
C SER A 148 10.67 -16.38 -20.27
N GLU A 149 10.71 -16.63 -21.57
CA GLU A 149 11.71 -17.48 -22.18
C GLU A 149 13.11 -16.90 -22.05
N ASN A 150 13.77 -16.79 -21.00
CA ASN A 150 15.16 -16.36 -20.85
C ASN A 150 15.44 -15.49 -19.61
N GLU A 151 15.13 -15.94 -18.42
CA GLU A 151 15.61 -15.24 -17.19
C GLU A 151 15.24 -13.74 -17.06
N LEU A 152 14.33 -13.24 -17.93
CA LEU A 152 13.92 -11.84 -17.93
C LEU A 152 12.91 -11.52 -16.81
N ALA A 153 12.43 -12.54 -16.09
CA ALA A 153 11.41 -12.38 -15.05
C ALA A 153 11.98 -11.90 -13.69
N GLU A 154 13.27 -11.69 -13.55
CA GLU A 154 13.89 -11.33 -12.25
C GLU A 154 13.53 -9.92 -11.75
N GLU A 155 12.88 -9.09 -12.56
CA GLU A 155 12.57 -7.70 -12.18
C GLU A 155 11.08 -7.43 -11.96
N VAL A 156 10.24 -8.45 -12.10
CA VAL A 156 8.79 -8.30 -11.89
C VAL A 156 8.46 -8.43 -10.41
N ILE A 157 7.77 -7.44 -9.84
CA ILE A 157 7.34 -7.46 -8.44
C ILE A 157 6.09 -8.34 -8.34
N MET A 158 6.22 -9.53 -7.78
CA MET A 158 5.09 -10.41 -7.54
C MET A 158 4.59 -10.31 -6.10
N MET A 159 3.27 -10.37 -5.94
CA MET A 159 2.65 -10.48 -4.61
C MET A 159 3.15 -11.74 -3.91
N ALA A 160 3.39 -11.65 -2.60
CA ALA A 160 3.76 -12.81 -1.81
C ALA A 160 2.74 -13.95 -1.96
N GLN A 161 3.22 -15.17 -2.23
CA GLN A 161 2.36 -16.34 -2.45
C GLN A 161 1.40 -16.58 -1.28
N THR A 162 1.85 -16.33 -0.04
CA THR A 162 1.02 -16.48 1.16
C THR A 162 -0.16 -15.51 1.20
N ILE A 163 0.02 -14.27 0.73
CA ILE A 163 -1.05 -13.27 0.61
C ILE A 163 -2.04 -13.70 -0.47
N TYR A 164 -1.53 -14.06 -1.66
CA TYR A 164 -2.37 -14.52 -2.76
C TYR A 164 -3.19 -15.75 -2.39
N ASP A 165 -2.58 -16.77 -1.75
CA ASP A 165 -3.25 -18.00 -1.35
C ASP A 165 -4.40 -17.76 -0.37
N TYR A 166 -4.29 -16.72 0.46
CA TYR A 166 -5.35 -16.31 1.38
C TYR A 166 -6.56 -15.73 0.63
N TYR A 167 -6.32 -14.88 -0.38
CA TYR A 167 -7.38 -14.13 -1.07
C TYR A 167 -7.87 -14.75 -2.39
N LYS A 168 -7.12 -15.64 -3.05
CA LYS A 168 -7.44 -16.17 -4.39
C LYS A 168 -8.83 -16.82 -4.54
N LYS A 169 -9.45 -17.23 -3.43
CA LYS A 169 -10.81 -17.80 -3.41
C LYS A 169 -11.90 -16.76 -3.14
N GLN A 170 -11.53 -15.52 -2.90
CA GLN A 170 -12.41 -14.42 -2.55
C GLN A 170 -12.47 -13.47 -3.75
N SER A 171 -13.46 -13.63 -4.63
CA SER A 171 -13.57 -12.85 -5.87
C SER A 171 -13.57 -11.34 -5.63
N GLU A 172 -14.26 -10.88 -4.59
CA GLU A 172 -14.33 -9.46 -4.23
C GLU A 172 -12.96 -8.89 -3.88
N SER A 173 -12.11 -9.66 -3.19
CA SER A 173 -10.75 -9.24 -2.85
C SER A 173 -9.85 -9.20 -4.08
N ILE A 174 -9.96 -10.18 -4.98
CA ILE A 174 -9.20 -10.18 -6.25
C ILE A 174 -9.60 -8.97 -7.11
N GLU A 175 -10.90 -8.69 -7.25
CA GLU A 175 -11.38 -7.51 -7.97
C GLU A 175 -10.89 -6.20 -7.34
N TRP A 176 -10.81 -6.15 -6.00
CA TRP A 176 -10.27 -4.99 -5.31
C TRP A 176 -8.78 -4.80 -5.57
N PHE A 177 -7.96 -5.87 -5.53
CA PHE A 177 -6.55 -5.79 -5.92
C PHE A 177 -6.38 -5.33 -7.37
N GLN A 178 -7.21 -5.82 -8.30
CA GLN A 178 -7.19 -5.36 -9.70
C GLN A 178 -7.55 -3.88 -9.83
N LYS A 179 -8.52 -3.38 -9.05
CA LYS A 179 -8.85 -1.93 -8.97
C LYS A 179 -7.69 -1.09 -8.42
N LEU A 180 -6.85 -1.67 -7.56
CA LEU A 180 -5.63 -1.03 -7.07
C LEU A 180 -4.47 -1.10 -8.08
N GLY A 181 -4.62 -1.84 -9.18
CA GLY A 181 -3.63 -1.94 -10.24
C GLY A 181 -2.78 -3.20 -10.22
N VAL A 182 -3.06 -4.17 -9.32
CA VAL A 182 -2.41 -5.49 -9.37
C VAL A 182 -2.86 -6.21 -10.65
N GLN A 183 -1.92 -6.71 -11.42
CA GLN A 183 -2.16 -7.29 -12.74
C GLN A 183 -1.89 -8.80 -12.76
N GLU A 184 -2.51 -9.49 -13.72
CA GLU A 184 -2.13 -10.87 -14.04
C GLU A 184 -0.82 -10.84 -14.83
N LEU A 185 0.11 -11.74 -14.52
CA LEU A 185 1.36 -11.86 -15.26
C LEU A 185 1.20 -12.85 -16.41
N ASP A 186 1.11 -12.31 -17.61
CA ASP A 186 1.17 -13.06 -18.87
C ASP A 186 2.16 -12.38 -19.84
N GLU A 187 2.30 -12.91 -21.06
CA GLU A 187 3.22 -12.35 -22.06
C GLU A 187 2.89 -10.88 -22.39
N SER A 188 1.60 -10.52 -22.47
CA SER A 188 1.19 -9.16 -22.85
C SER A 188 1.44 -8.16 -21.73
N SER A 189 1.04 -8.48 -20.50
CA SER A 189 1.25 -7.63 -19.34
C SER A 189 2.74 -7.44 -19.03
N TYR A 190 3.55 -8.49 -19.22
CA TYR A 190 5.00 -8.40 -19.10
C TYR A 190 5.63 -7.45 -20.13
N VAL A 191 5.19 -7.53 -21.39
CA VAL A 191 5.64 -6.60 -22.45
C VAL A 191 5.24 -5.17 -22.12
N GLU A 192 4.01 -4.93 -21.67
CA GLU A 192 3.55 -3.60 -21.28
C GLU A 192 4.37 -3.02 -20.12
N ASP A 193 4.68 -3.84 -19.11
CA ASP A 193 5.49 -3.43 -17.98
C ASP A 193 6.92 -3.07 -18.41
N LEU A 194 7.52 -3.87 -19.29
CA LEU A 194 8.83 -3.62 -19.88
C LEU A 194 8.90 -2.25 -20.58
N PHE A 195 7.86 -1.87 -21.33
CA PHE A 195 7.81 -0.56 -21.99
C PHE A 195 7.54 0.61 -21.03
N LYS A 196 6.91 0.36 -19.88
CA LYS A 196 6.76 1.35 -18.81
C LYS A 196 8.06 1.59 -18.04
N HIS A 197 8.90 0.56 -17.96
CA HIS A 197 10.15 0.57 -17.19
C HIS A 197 11.39 0.26 -18.06
N PRO A 198 11.65 1.07 -19.11
CA PRO A 198 12.68 0.76 -20.11
C PRO A 198 14.11 0.75 -19.56
N ASN A 199 14.33 1.24 -18.34
CA ASN A 199 15.65 1.29 -17.69
C ASN A 199 16.22 -0.10 -17.34
N VAL A 200 15.39 -1.14 -17.32
CA VAL A 200 15.83 -2.54 -17.15
C VAL A 200 16.62 -3.03 -18.35
N VAL A 201 16.46 -2.38 -19.52
CA VAL A 201 17.20 -2.72 -20.74
C VAL A 201 18.54 -2.00 -20.75
N THR A 202 19.60 -2.77 -20.56
CA THR A 202 20.99 -2.33 -20.58
C THR A 202 21.68 -2.75 -21.88
N GLU A 203 22.89 -2.26 -22.14
CA GLU A 203 23.70 -2.70 -23.29
C GLU A 203 23.97 -4.22 -23.28
N GLU A 204 24.10 -4.81 -22.08
CA GLU A 204 24.41 -6.23 -21.91
C GLU A 204 23.22 -7.14 -22.27
N ASN A 205 21.99 -6.70 -21.97
CA ASN A 205 20.78 -7.51 -22.14
C ASN A 205 19.88 -7.06 -23.33
N ALA A 206 20.17 -5.92 -23.96
CA ALA A 206 19.33 -5.35 -25.02
C ALA A 206 19.04 -6.33 -26.18
N VAL A 207 20.01 -7.17 -26.55
CA VAL A 207 19.83 -8.18 -27.60
C VAL A 207 18.82 -9.26 -27.17
N VAL A 208 18.81 -9.63 -25.89
CA VAL A 208 17.91 -10.65 -25.35
C VAL A 208 16.48 -10.10 -25.34
N TYR A 209 16.28 -8.88 -24.83
CA TYR A 209 15.00 -8.19 -24.86
C TYR A 209 14.50 -7.96 -26.30
N GLY A 210 15.36 -7.53 -27.21
CA GLY A 210 14.99 -7.35 -28.61
C GLY A 210 14.51 -8.65 -29.28
N ARG A 211 15.16 -9.78 -29.00
CA ARG A 211 14.72 -11.09 -29.49
C ARG A 211 13.39 -11.52 -28.88
N PHE A 212 13.20 -11.29 -27.60
CA PHE A 212 11.95 -11.57 -26.91
C PHE A 212 10.79 -10.77 -27.53
N LEU A 213 10.93 -9.45 -27.63
CA LEU A 213 9.91 -8.59 -28.23
C LEU A 213 9.61 -8.97 -29.70
N PHE A 214 10.62 -9.34 -30.48
CA PHE A 214 10.42 -9.80 -31.85
C PHE A 214 9.61 -11.11 -31.90
N LYS A 215 9.87 -12.05 -30.99
CA LYS A 215 9.05 -13.29 -30.88
C LYS A 215 7.61 -12.99 -30.50
N CYS A 216 7.37 -12.09 -29.51
CA CYS A 216 6.02 -11.67 -29.12
C CYS A 216 5.27 -11.06 -30.30
N TYR A 217 5.94 -10.19 -31.08
CA TYR A 217 5.37 -9.62 -32.30
C TYR A 217 5.00 -10.70 -33.35
N GLN A 218 5.88 -11.68 -33.57
CA GLN A 218 5.60 -12.79 -34.50
C GLN A 218 4.41 -13.66 -34.05
N LYS A 219 4.14 -13.76 -32.76
CA LYS A 219 2.99 -14.48 -32.21
C LYS A 219 1.66 -13.69 -32.32
N GLY A 220 1.71 -12.44 -32.78
CA GLY A 220 0.53 -11.57 -32.96
C GLY A 220 0.35 -10.50 -31.88
N ASN A 221 1.30 -10.32 -30.96
CA ASN A 221 1.30 -9.19 -30.05
C ASN A 221 1.89 -7.97 -30.78
N HIS A 222 1.03 -7.10 -31.27
CA HIS A 222 1.42 -5.94 -32.07
C HIS A 222 1.64 -4.67 -31.23
N PHE A 223 1.68 -4.80 -29.90
CA PHE A 223 1.96 -3.68 -28.97
C PHE A 223 0.97 -2.51 -29.09
N GLU A 224 -0.26 -2.77 -29.54
CA GLU A 224 -1.30 -1.74 -29.79
C GLU A 224 -1.72 -1.02 -28.49
N SER A 225 -1.56 -1.68 -27.33
CA SER A 225 -1.83 -1.08 -26.02
C SER A 225 -0.72 -0.16 -25.52
N ILE A 226 0.45 -0.16 -26.16
CA ILE A 226 1.61 0.61 -25.72
C ILE A 226 1.56 2.02 -26.33
N SER A 227 1.69 3.05 -25.48
CA SER A 227 1.68 4.43 -25.95
C SER A 227 2.88 4.74 -26.85
N ASP A 228 2.68 5.63 -27.84
CA ASP A 228 3.75 6.07 -28.75
C ASP A 228 4.96 6.64 -28.00
N SER A 229 4.74 7.31 -26.87
CA SER A 229 5.83 7.83 -26.03
C SER A 229 6.68 6.72 -25.42
N ASN A 230 6.07 5.63 -24.99
CA ASN A 230 6.80 4.49 -24.43
C ASN A 230 7.57 3.74 -25.53
N LEU A 231 6.97 3.57 -26.72
CA LEU A 231 7.64 2.97 -27.87
C LEU A 231 8.87 3.77 -28.31
N THR A 232 8.74 5.12 -28.38
CA THR A 232 9.83 6.01 -28.82
C THR A 232 10.99 6.08 -27.84
N ASN A 233 10.71 5.91 -26.54
CA ASN A 233 11.72 5.98 -25.48
C ASN A 233 12.36 4.63 -25.18
N PHE A 234 11.89 3.55 -25.80
CA PHE A 234 12.46 2.23 -25.55
C PHE A 234 13.87 2.12 -26.14
N PRO A 235 14.87 1.70 -25.35
CA PRO A 235 16.25 1.64 -25.81
C PRO A 235 16.45 0.52 -26.84
N ILE A 236 17.05 0.87 -27.99
CA ILE A 236 17.40 -0.07 -29.06
C ILE A 236 18.90 -0.04 -29.26
N LEU A 237 19.53 -1.21 -29.21
CA LEU A 237 20.94 -1.34 -29.52
C LEU A 237 21.15 -1.26 -31.03
N THR A 238 21.92 -0.29 -31.47
CA THR A 238 22.34 -0.13 -32.88
C THR A 238 23.78 -0.60 -33.07
N LYS A 239 24.22 -0.70 -34.33
CA LYS A 239 25.64 -1.05 -34.64
C LYS A 239 26.65 -0.02 -34.14
N GLU A 240 26.20 1.19 -33.87
CA GLU A 240 27.00 2.33 -33.42
C GLU A 240 26.88 2.61 -31.92
N GLY A 241 26.17 1.72 -31.18
CA GLY A 241 25.77 1.95 -29.82
C GLY A 241 24.34 2.52 -29.73
N ARG A 242 23.96 3.07 -28.56
CA ARG A 242 22.64 3.67 -28.35
C ARG A 242 22.45 4.94 -29.17
#